data_e065a375d649c81501b2688475b93e6b
#
_entry.id   e065a375d649c81501b2688475b93e6b
#
_cell.length_a   1.000
_cell.length_b   1.000
_cell.length_c   1.000
_cell.angle_alpha   90.00
_cell.angle_beta   90.00
_cell.angle_gamma   90.00
#
_symmetry.space_group_name_H-M   'P 1'
#
loop_
_entity.id
_entity.type
_entity.pdbx_description
1 polymer ?
#
loop_
_entity_poly.entity_id
_entity_poly.type
_entity_poly.pdbx_seq_one_letter_code
_entity_poly.pdbx_strand_id
1 'polypeptide(L)'
;LGRRAIEDASPGDRAVTVAPTYAESSATSRLGAGTATVGILIALSASHMLNDVMQSLAPALYPVFRERFALSFFQIGLITFVFQLTASFLQPVIGLSLDKRPVNFILPVGMGFTLVGLVFLAFASSYPLTLLSVAVVGIGSAVFHPEASRVARAASGGRHGFAQSLFQVGGNFGQSLGPLLAAFIVVPFGQHSVLIFTMLALAAVVILTGVSRWYAAVRAKPRKAAAATDTAYPRGVVLRTLFVLIVMLFSKVLYLSSLNSYYTFYLIQTFGLSIQNSQVLLFVFLASVAAGTFLGGPLVDRFGAKFVIWGSILGVLPFTLLLPHLGLRGTVIDSIAIGLIISSAFSAMIVYAQELTPGNVGAVAGLFFGLSFGLGGVGAALLGMLADKTTLTFVYQVCAFLPAVGLLGGFLPSAPGRAVVAKAA
;
A
#
# COMPACT_ATOMS: atom_id res chain seq x y z
N LEU A 1 -45.19 -2.73 77.34
CA LEU A 1 -46.36 -1.86 77.15
C LEU A 1 -46.30 -1.14 75.80
N GLY A 2 -47.14 -1.48 74.91
CA GLY A 2 -47.94 -0.80 73.94
C GLY A 2 -47.51 -1.10 72.49
N ARG A 3 -48.02 -2.08 71.87
CA ARG A 3 -49.12 -2.30 70.95
C ARG A 3 -49.29 -1.28 69.82
N ARG A 4 -49.20 -1.86 68.57
CA ARG A 4 -49.99 -1.61 67.31
C ARG A 4 -49.81 -0.28 66.60
N ALA A 5 -49.52 -0.32 65.26
CA ALA A 5 -50.51 -0.62 64.23
C ALA A 5 -49.85 -0.98 62.93
N ILE A 6 -50.46 -1.94 62.26
CA ILE A 6 -50.29 -2.29 60.83
C ILE A 6 -51.19 -1.31 60.09
N GLU A 7 -50.68 -0.64 59.07
CA GLU A 7 -51.55 -0.08 58.04
C GLU A 7 -50.87 -0.17 56.63
N ASP A 8 -51.62 -0.65 55.71
CA ASP A 8 -51.53 -0.89 54.32
C ASP A 8 -50.77 0.20 53.54
N ALA A 9 -49.84 -0.20 52.68
CA ALA A 9 -49.41 0.59 51.53
C ALA A 9 -49.49 -0.27 50.25
N SER A 10 -50.40 0.16 49.40
CA SER A 10 -50.78 -0.31 48.08
C SER A 10 -49.54 -0.49 47.12
N PRO A 11 -49.57 -1.52 46.20
CA PRO A 11 -48.56 -1.72 45.21
C PRO A 11 -48.82 -0.88 43.96
N GLY A 12 -48.04 0.17 43.74
CA GLY A 12 -48.18 0.94 42.50
C GLY A 12 -47.31 2.19 42.47
N ASP A 13 -46.03 2.00 42.22
CA ASP A 13 -45.21 2.97 41.44
C ASP A 13 -43.79 2.39 41.24
N ARG A 14 -43.68 1.42 40.33
CA ARG A 14 -42.38 1.10 39.74
C ARG A 14 -42.11 2.18 38.69
N ALA A 15 -41.26 3.15 39.03
CA ALA A 15 -40.66 4.03 38.06
C ALA A 15 -39.94 3.18 37.02
N VAL A 16 -40.52 3.11 35.83
CA VAL A 16 -39.88 2.55 34.63
C VAL A 16 -38.76 3.52 34.29
N THR A 17 -37.55 3.18 34.70
CA THR A 17 -36.34 3.81 34.19
C THR A 17 -36.23 3.42 32.68
N VAL A 18 -36.71 4.30 31.81
CA VAL A 18 -36.55 4.18 30.37
C VAL A 18 -35.04 4.23 30.10
N ALA A 19 -34.48 3.09 29.69
CA ALA A 19 -33.09 3.03 29.19
C ALA A 19 -32.95 4.02 28.04
N PRO A 20 -31.83 4.80 27.99
CA PRO A 20 -31.64 5.76 26.93
C PRO A 20 -31.64 5.03 25.58
N THR A 21 -32.47 5.50 24.68
CA THR A 21 -32.68 4.96 23.34
C THR A 21 -31.35 4.93 22.57
N TYR A 22 -31.11 3.84 21.87
CA TYR A 22 -29.93 3.55 21.06
C TYR A 22 -29.50 4.66 20.05
N ALA A 23 -30.33 5.66 19.83
CA ALA A 23 -30.04 6.82 18.98
C ALA A 23 -29.05 7.82 19.62
N GLU A 24 -29.01 7.95 20.96
CA GLU A 24 -28.12 8.89 21.64
C GLU A 24 -26.68 8.34 21.77
N SER A 25 -26.53 7.01 21.90
CA SER A 25 -25.21 6.35 21.98
C SER A 25 -24.45 6.42 20.64
N SER A 26 -25.15 6.43 19.51
CA SER A 26 -24.52 6.60 18.19
C SER A 26 -24.14 8.05 17.88
N ALA A 27 -24.78 9.03 18.51
CA ALA A 27 -24.45 10.45 18.37
C ALA A 27 -23.22 10.84 19.21
N THR A 28 -23.08 10.29 20.43
CA THR A 28 -21.92 10.55 21.29
C THR A 28 -20.63 9.87 20.80
N SER A 29 -20.73 8.73 20.12
CA SER A 29 -19.56 8.11 19.47
C SER A 29 -19.06 8.87 18.24
N ARG A 30 -19.94 9.65 17.59
CA ARG A 30 -19.56 10.52 16.45
C ARG A 30 -18.90 11.83 16.89
N LEU A 31 -19.07 12.27 18.11
CA LEU A 31 -18.45 13.50 18.65
C LEU A 31 -16.98 13.32 19.06
N GLY A 32 -16.47 12.07 19.11
CA GLY A 32 -15.07 11.76 19.40
C GLY A 32 -14.21 11.47 18.17
N ALA A 33 -14.78 11.24 16.99
CA ALA A 33 -14.05 11.06 15.75
C ALA A 33 -13.64 12.43 15.20
N GLY A 34 -12.35 12.77 15.25
CA GLY A 34 -11.82 13.99 14.63
C GLY A 34 -12.18 14.02 13.14
N THR A 35 -12.43 15.21 12.60
CA THR A 35 -12.65 15.37 11.16
C THR A 35 -11.39 15.03 10.38
N ALA A 36 -11.53 14.26 9.28
CA ALA A 36 -10.42 13.95 8.40
C ALA A 36 -9.81 15.22 7.81
N THR A 37 -8.49 15.34 7.85
CA THR A 37 -7.78 16.49 7.26
C THR A 37 -7.50 16.17 5.79
N VAL A 38 -8.50 16.32 4.94
CA VAL A 38 -8.46 15.91 3.53
C VAL A 38 -7.31 16.56 2.77
N GLY A 39 -7.03 17.84 3.02
CA GLY A 39 -5.89 18.54 2.39
C GLY A 39 -4.54 17.87 2.66
N ILE A 40 -4.31 17.35 3.87
CA ILE A 40 -3.09 16.59 4.20
C ILE A 40 -3.06 15.23 3.48
N LEU A 41 -4.19 14.57 3.39
CA LEU A 41 -4.28 13.29 2.67
C LEU A 41 -4.02 13.47 1.17
N ILE A 42 -4.54 14.54 0.55
CA ILE A 42 -4.26 14.89 -0.85
C ILE A 42 -2.77 15.23 -1.02
N ALA A 43 -2.18 16.01 -0.12
CA ALA A 43 -0.76 16.34 -0.16
C ALA A 43 0.13 15.10 -0.05
N LEU A 44 -0.23 14.14 0.81
CA LEU A 44 0.48 12.86 0.91
C LEU A 44 0.31 12.01 -0.34
N SER A 45 -0.89 11.93 -0.91
CA SER A 45 -1.17 11.21 -2.16
C SER A 45 -0.38 11.80 -3.33
N ALA A 46 -0.37 13.13 -3.47
CA ALA A 46 0.42 13.82 -4.49
C ALA A 46 1.93 13.59 -4.30
N SER A 47 2.43 13.64 -3.06
CA SER A 47 3.84 13.36 -2.78
C SER A 47 4.20 11.90 -3.08
N HIS A 48 3.29 10.95 -2.87
CA HIS A 48 3.48 9.54 -3.22
C HIS A 48 3.52 9.35 -4.74
N MET A 49 2.62 10.02 -5.46
CA MET A 49 2.64 10.03 -6.92
C MET A 49 4.00 10.54 -7.45
N LEU A 50 4.47 11.68 -6.96
CA LEU A 50 5.76 12.24 -7.36
C LEU A 50 6.92 11.30 -7.04
N ASN A 51 6.91 10.69 -5.86
CA ASN A 51 7.93 9.73 -5.43
C ASN A 51 7.98 8.51 -6.37
N ASP A 52 6.84 7.92 -6.70
CA ASP A 52 6.78 6.69 -7.49
C ASP A 52 7.02 6.93 -8.99
N VAL A 53 6.66 8.11 -9.52
CA VAL A 53 7.11 8.56 -10.83
C VAL A 53 8.64 8.54 -10.90
N MET A 54 9.31 9.12 -9.91
CA MET A 54 10.77 9.21 -9.89
C MET A 54 11.45 7.84 -9.74
N GLN A 55 10.89 6.96 -8.93
CA GLN A 55 11.42 5.60 -8.75
C GLN A 55 11.32 4.76 -10.02
N SER A 56 10.29 4.96 -10.84
CA SER A 56 10.09 4.23 -12.08
C SER A 56 10.99 4.70 -13.25
N LEU A 57 11.77 5.77 -13.07
CA LEU A 57 12.70 6.23 -14.09
C LEU A 57 13.93 5.32 -14.24
N ALA A 58 14.43 4.73 -13.15
CA ALA A 58 15.63 3.90 -13.20
C ALA A 58 15.48 2.69 -14.15
N PRO A 59 14.39 1.90 -14.10
CA PRO A 59 14.16 0.84 -15.08
C PRO A 59 14.08 1.33 -16.53
N ALA A 60 13.57 2.53 -16.76
CA ALA A 60 13.46 3.10 -18.09
C ALA A 60 14.81 3.47 -18.71
N LEU A 61 15.83 3.69 -17.86
CA LEU A 61 17.22 3.95 -18.28
C LEU A 61 18.04 2.68 -18.55
N TYR A 62 17.53 1.49 -18.26
CA TYR A 62 18.30 0.24 -18.42
C TYR A 62 18.83 0.01 -19.84
N PRO A 63 18.10 0.27 -20.93
CA PRO A 63 18.65 0.16 -22.27
C PRO A 63 19.83 1.12 -22.49
N VAL A 64 19.71 2.37 -22.03
CA VAL A 64 20.75 3.41 -22.15
C VAL A 64 22.01 3.00 -21.37
N PHE A 65 21.85 2.51 -20.13
CA PHE A 65 22.99 2.05 -19.33
C PHE A 65 23.63 0.80 -19.90
N ARG A 66 22.82 -0.13 -20.42
CA ARG A 66 23.32 -1.36 -21.02
C ARG A 66 24.22 -1.07 -22.22
N GLU A 67 23.79 -0.19 -23.10
CA GLU A 67 24.56 0.21 -24.27
C GLU A 67 25.82 0.99 -23.86
N ARG A 68 25.67 2.01 -23.02
CA ARG A 68 26.76 2.92 -22.62
C ARG A 68 27.89 2.23 -21.85
N PHE A 69 27.51 1.28 -20.94
CA PHE A 69 28.49 0.61 -20.06
C PHE A 69 28.76 -0.83 -20.45
N ALA A 70 28.21 -1.30 -21.59
CA ALA A 70 28.32 -2.68 -22.08
C ALA A 70 27.87 -3.72 -21.00
N LEU A 71 26.77 -3.43 -20.29
CA LEU A 71 26.30 -4.25 -19.17
C LEU A 71 25.68 -5.57 -19.61
N SER A 72 25.96 -6.63 -18.86
CA SER A 72 25.24 -7.88 -18.95
C SER A 72 23.81 -7.74 -18.38
N PHE A 73 22.90 -8.66 -18.71
CA PHE A 73 21.57 -8.69 -18.11
C PHE A 73 21.63 -8.91 -16.59
N PHE A 74 22.60 -9.69 -16.11
CA PHE A 74 22.85 -9.84 -14.67
C PHE A 74 23.16 -8.50 -13.99
N GLN A 75 24.01 -7.67 -14.61
CA GLN A 75 24.35 -6.35 -14.07
C GLN A 75 23.15 -5.40 -14.07
N ILE A 76 22.29 -5.46 -15.09
CA ILE A 76 21.01 -4.74 -15.12
C ILE A 76 20.12 -5.23 -13.97
N GLY A 77 20.00 -6.55 -13.79
CA GLY A 77 19.26 -7.14 -12.66
C GLY A 77 19.81 -6.69 -11.31
N LEU A 78 21.12 -6.52 -11.19
CA LEU A 78 21.76 -6.04 -9.96
C LEU A 78 21.42 -4.56 -9.65
N ILE A 79 21.19 -3.71 -10.67
CA ILE A 79 20.68 -2.34 -10.43
C ILE A 79 19.31 -2.41 -9.76
N THR A 80 18.38 -3.24 -10.28
CA THR A 80 17.07 -3.45 -9.68
C THR A 80 17.18 -4.00 -8.27
N PHE A 81 18.03 -5.00 -8.08
CA PHE A 81 18.23 -5.64 -6.76
C PHE A 81 18.74 -4.65 -5.72
N VAL A 82 19.74 -3.81 -6.03
CA VAL A 82 20.29 -2.81 -5.10
C VAL A 82 19.22 -1.78 -4.72
N PHE A 83 18.43 -1.30 -5.70
CA PHE A 83 17.29 -0.42 -5.42
C PHE A 83 16.29 -1.08 -4.46
N GLN A 84 15.84 -2.29 -4.80
CA GLN A 84 14.83 -3.01 -4.00
C GLN A 84 15.36 -3.39 -2.61
N LEU A 85 16.63 -3.74 -2.50
CA LEU A 85 17.27 -4.05 -1.23
C LEU A 85 17.23 -2.84 -0.29
N THR A 86 17.67 -1.67 -0.75
CA THR A 86 17.67 -0.45 0.05
C THR A 86 16.25 0.06 0.33
N ALA A 87 15.38 -0.01 -0.65
CA ALA A 87 13.98 0.41 -0.50
C ALA A 87 13.17 -0.50 0.42
N SER A 88 13.47 -1.82 0.47
CA SER A 88 12.64 -2.79 1.20
C SER A 88 13.14 -3.06 2.62
N PHE A 89 14.42 -3.40 2.77
CA PHE A 89 14.96 -3.84 4.05
C PHE A 89 15.01 -2.75 5.11
N LEU A 90 15.20 -1.51 4.70
CA LEU A 90 15.27 -0.39 5.65
C LEU A 90 13.89 0.04 6.16
N GLN A 91 12.79 -0.25 5.45
CA GLN A 91 11.44 0.22 5.84
C GLN A 91 10.98 -0.26 7.21
N PRO A 92 11.07 -1.55 7.57
CA PRO A 92 10.68 -2.01 8.90
C PRO A 92 11.54 -1.40 10.01
N VAL A 93 12.86 -1.26 9.75
CA VAL A 93 13.82 -0.70 10.72
C VAL A 93 13.52 0.78 10.96
N ILE A 94 13.32 1.56 9.89
CA ILE A 94 12.96 2.97 9.96
C ILE A 94 11.59 3.13 10.61
N GLY A 95 10.59 2.34 10.20
CA GLY A 95 9.26 2.37 10.78
C GLY A 95 9.28 2.16 12.29
N LEU A 96 9.98 1.11 12.76
CA LEU A 96 10.12 0.81 14.19
C LEU A 96 10.90 1.90 14.95
N SER A 97 11.96 2.44 14.33
CA SER A 97 12.77 3.50 14.94
C SER A 97 11.96 4.78 15.14
N LEU A 98 11.16 5.15 14.13
CA LEU A 98 10.31 6.33 14.17
C LEU A 98 9.07 6.13 15.06
N ASP A 99 8.61 4.92 15.29
CA ASP A 99 7.57 4.63 16.30
C ASP A 99 8.06 4.93 17.72
N LYS A 100 9.32 4.59 17.98
CA LYS A 100 9.95 4.82 19.29
C LYS A 100 10.46 6.26 19.49
N ARG A 101 11.05 6.83 18.43
CA ARG A 101 11.67 8.18 18.45
C ARG A 101 11.24 8.94 17.17
N PRO A 102 10.04 9.51 17.19
CA PRO A 102 9.54 10.22 16.03
C PRO A 102 10.37 11.47 15.73
N VAL A 103 10.82 11.60 14.48
CA VAL A 103 11.64 12.73 14.01
C VAL A 103 10.75 13.65 13.18
N ASN A 104 10.74 14.93 13.53
CA ASN A 104 10.07 15.94 12.70
C ASN A 104 10.85 16.13 11.39
N PHE A 105 10.13 16.41 10.30
CA PHE A 105 10.73 16.65 8.98
C PHE A 105 11.47 15.47 8.35
N ILE A 106 11.29 14.25 8.84
CA ILE A 106 11.91 13.07 8.25
C ILE A 106 11.41 12.80 6.82
N LEU A 107 10.14 13.15 6.51
CA LEU A 107 9.58 13.00 5.17
C LEU A 107 10.29 13.85 4.12
N PRO A 108 10.47 15.18 4.29
CA PRO A 108 11.26 15.96 3.34
C PRO A 108 12.73 15.54 3.29
N VAL A 109 13.33 15.03 4.38
CA VAL A 109 14.68 14.46 4.37
C VAL A 109 14.73 13.20 3.49
N GLY A 110 13.77 12.28 3.62
CA GLY A 110 13.66 11.10 2.75
C GLY A 110 13.56 11.50 1.28
N MET A 111 12.71 12.48 0.95
CA MET A 111 12.59 12.99 -0.42
C MET A 111 13.88 13.68 -0.90
N GLY A 112 14.64 14.28 0.00
CA GLY A 112 15.98 14.81 -0.27
C GLY A 112 16.96 13.73 -0.73
N PHE A 113 16.93 12.53 -0.13
CA PHE A 113 17.71 11.39 -0.63
C PHE A 113 17.30 10.99 -2.04
N THR A 114 16.00 10.95 -2.35
CA THR A 114 15.53 10.68 -3.72
C THR A 114 16.05 11.74 -4.69
N LEU A 115 16.00 13.02 -4.33
CA LEU A 115 16.54 14.12 -5.14
C LEU A 115 18.03 13.93 -5.42
N VAL A 116 18.85 13.68 -4.38
CA VAL A 116 20.29 13.45 -4.52
C VAL A 116 20.57 12.24 -5.39
N GLY A 117 19.82 11.15 -5.20
CA GLY A 117 19.94 9.94 -6.01
C GLY A 117 19.63 10.19 -7.49
N LEU A 118 18.62 11.03 -7.81
CA LEU A 118 18.31 11.41 -9.20
C LEU A 118 19.43 12.27 -9.82
N VAL A 119 20.01 13.19 -9.06
CA VAL A 119 21.18 13.96 -9.53
C VAL A 119 22.34 13.02 -9.84
N PHE A 120 22.66 12.10 -8.94
CA PHE A 120 23.69 11.09 -9.20
C PHE A 120 23.37 10.24 -10.42
N LEU A 121 22.09 9.83 -10.58
CA LEU A 121 21.64 9.04 -11.72
C LEU A 121 21.80 9.80 -13.05
N ALA A 122 21.49 11.10 -13.06
CA ALA A 122 21.64 11.94 -14.25
C ALA A 122 23.10 12.08 -14.71
N PHE A 123 24.04 12.05 -13.77
CA PHE A 123 25.48 12.18 -14.04
C PHE A 123 26.25 10.86 -13.88
N ALA A 124 25.56 9.73 -13.72
CA ALA A 124 26.24 8.44 -13.58
C ALA A 124 27.11 8.13 -14.80
N SER A 125 28.42 8.22 -14.62
CA SER A 125 29.42 7.97 -15.66
C SER A 125 30.01 6.55 -15.60
N SER A 126 29.61 5.76 -14.60
CA SER A 126 30.08 4.40 -14.40
C SER A 126 29.00 3.53 -13.77
N TYR A 127 29.15 2.22 -13.94
CA TYR A 127 28.23 1.25 -13.32
C TYR A 127 28.17 1.34 -11.78
N PRO A 128 29.30 1.45 -11.02
CA PRO A 128 29.22 1.64 -9.58
C PRO A 128 28.48 2.91 -9.16
N LEU A 129 28.62 4.01 -9.90
CA LEU A 129 27.90 5.25 -9.62
C LEU A 129 26.39 5.09 -9.90
N THR A 130 26.02 4.31 -10.91
CA THR A 130 24.62 3.94 -11.16
C THR A 130 24.04 3.15 -9.98
N LEU A 131 24.78 2.15 -9.46
CA LEU A 131 24.36 1.39 -8.28
C LEU A 131 24.20 2.28 -7.04
N LEU A 132 25.15 3.19 -6.82
CA LEU A 132 25.05 4.15 -5.71
C LEU A 132 23.83 5.06 -5.87
N SER A 133 23.57 5.55 -7.09
CA SER A 133 22.44 6.43 -7.39
C SER A 133 21.12 5.77 -7.02
N VAL A 134 20.87 4.54 -7.48
CA VAL A 134 19.63 3.81 -7.18
C VAL A 134 19.54 3.40 -5.72
N ALA A 135 20.67 3.12 -5.05
CA ALA A 135 20.69 2.85 -3.61
C ALA A 135 20.23 4.07 -2.80
N VAL A 136 20.70 5.27 -3.16
CA VAL A 136 20.31 6.54 -2.51
C VAL A 136 18.82 6.83 -2.75
N VAL A 137 18.29 6.61 -3.96
CA VAL A 137 16.86 6.70 -4.23
C VAL A 137 16.07 5.70 -3.36
N GLY A 138 16.57 4.47 -3.24
CA GLY A 138 15.96 3.44 -2.40
C GLY A 138 15.90 3.82 -0.91
N ILE A 139 16.94 4.46 -0.36
CA ILE A 139 16.94 4.99 1.01
C ILE A 139 15.81 6.03 1.18
N GLY A 140 15.63 6.94 0.22
CA GLY A 140 14.55 7.92 0.22
C GLY A 140 13.18 7.26 0.29
N SER A 141 12.96 6.24 -0.53
CA SER A 141 11.76 5.41 -0.55
C SER A 141 11.51 4.71 0.80
N ALA A 142 12.56 4.14 1.40
CA ALA A 142 12.48 3.43 2.67
C ALA A 142 12.06 4.33 3.85
N VAL A 143 12.41 5.60 3.82
CA VAL A 143 11.98 6.61 4.80
C VAL A 143 10.53 7.04 4.53
N PHE A 144 10.20 7.26 3.26
CA PHE A 144 8.93 7.86 2.86
C PHE A 144 7.72 6.99 3.21
N HIS A 145 7.69 5.73 2.79
CA HIS A 145 6.49 4.89 2.86
C HIS A 145 5.96 4.66 4.28
N PRO A 146 6.77 4.21 5.27
CA PRO A 146 6.25 3.94 6.60
C PRO A 146 5.79 5.22 7.31
N GLU A 147 6.53 6.32 7.15
CA GLU A 147 6.18 7.57 7.82
C GLU A 147 4.98 8.26 7.16
N ALA A 148 4.88 8.28 5.84
CA ALA A 148 3.73 8.83 5.14
C ALA A 148 2.44 8.06 5.47
N SER A 149 2.50 6.73 5.56
CA SER A 149 1.38 5.89 6.01
C SER A 149 0.96 6.23 7.45
N ARG A 150 1.93 6.47 8.36
CA ARG A 150 1.66 6.93 9.73
C ARG A 150 0.94 8.28 9.76
N VAL A 151 1.42 9.25 8.98
CA VAL A 151 0.82 10.57 8.88
C VAL A 151 -0.58 10.50 8.27
N ALA A 152 -0.78 9.66 7.23
CA ALA A 152 -2.10 9.42 6.65
C ALA A 152 -3.08 8.87 7.70
N ARG A 153 -2.65 7.92 8.54
CA ARG A 153 -3.45 7.43 9.65
C ARG A 153 -3.80 8.54 10.66
N ALA A 154 -2.85 9.41 10.99
CA ALA A 154 -3.09 10.53 11.89
C ALA A 154 -4.07 11.56 11.30
N ALA A 155 -4.07 11.77 9.98
CA ALA A 155 -4.96 12.68 9.27
C ALA A 155 -6.33 12.09 8.93
N SER A 156 -6.57 10.81 9.21
CA SER A 156 -7.74 10.05 8.73
C SER A 156 -9.06 10.44 9.39
N GLY A 157 -9.04 11.04 10.60
CA GLY A 157 -10.25 11.32 11.38
C GLY A 157 -11.08 10.06 11.70
N GLY A 158 -10.42 8.90 11.85
CA GLY A 158 -11.07 7.59 12.08
C GLY A 158 -11.41 6.81 10.79
N ARG A 159 -11.32 7.44 9.61
CA ARG A 159 -11.55 6.81 8.29
C ARG A 159 -10.24 6.23 7.74
N HIS A 160 -9.69 5.25 8.44
CA HIS A 160 -8.35 4.72 8.15
C HIS A 160 -8.24 4.07 6.77
N GLY A 161 -9.29 3.35 6.34
CA GLY A 161 -9.35 2.73 5.02
C GLY A 161 -9.28 3.77 3.90
N PHE A 162 -10.10 4.81 3.97
CA PHE A 162 -10.08 5.91 3.01
C PHE A 162 -8.72 6.62 2.95
N ALA A 163 -8.16 6.96 4.12
CA ALA A 163 -6.88 7.66 4.19
C ALA A 163 -5.73 6.84 3.57
N GLN A 164 -5.65 5.55 3.90
CA GLN A 164 -4.61 4.67 3.37
C GLN A 164 -4.81 4.43 1.87
N SER A 165 -6.05 4.28 1.40
CA SER A 165 -6.32 4.09 -0.03
C SER A 165 -6.03 5.33 -0.84
N LEU A 166 -6.39 6.52 -0.36
CA LEU A 166 -6.07 7.79 -1.03
C LEU A 166 -4.54 7.98 -1.14
N PHE A 167 -3.80 7.63 -0.09
CA PHE A 167 -2.35 7.63 -0.12
C PHE A 167 -1.80 6.67 -1.19
N GLN A 168 -2.31 5.42 -1.25
CA GLN A 168 -1.85 4.40 -2.19
C GLN A 168 -2.20 4.71 -3.66
N VAL A 169 -3.33 5.37 -3.90
CA VAL A 169 -3.72 5.80 -5.26
C VAL A 169 -2.64 6.69 -5.88
N GLY A 170 -2.07 7.60 -5.09
CA GLY A 170 -0.96 8.44 -5.56
C GLY A 170 0.20 7.61 -6.09
N GLY A 171 0.70 6.64 -5.30
CA GLY A 171 1.79 5.78 -5.71
C GLY A 171 1.48 4.96 -6.96
N ASN A 172 0.33 4.24 -6.97
CA ASN A 172 -0.06 3.43 -8.12
C ASN A 172 -0.21 4.27 -9.41
N PHE A 173 -0.75 5.49 -9.28
CA PHE A 173 -0.85 6.41 -10.42
C PHE A 173 0.53 6.90 -10.87
N GLY A 174 1.41 7.23 -9.92
CA GLY A 174 2.81 7.59 -10.20
C GLY A 174 3.56 6.49 -10.94
N GLN A 175 3.44 5.24 -10.47
CA GLN A 175 4.02 4.08 -11.14
C GLN A 175 3.52 3.92 -12.58
N SER A 176 2.23 4.16 -12.84
CA SER A 176 1.68 4.06 -14.19
C SER A 176 2.20 5.17 -15.11
N LEU A 177 2.40 6.39 -14.61
CA LEU A 177 2.89 7.52 -15.39
C LEU A 177 4.40 7.44 -15.69
N GLY A 178 5.19 6.85 -14.80
CA GLY A 178 6.65 6.82 -14.94
C GLY A 178 7.14 6.28 -16.28
N PRO A 179 6.71 5.11 -16.74
CA PRO A 179 7.10 4.58 -18.06
C PRO A 179 6.75 5.49 -19.23
N LEU A 180 5.59 6.17 -19.18
CA LEU A 180 5.21 7.14 -20.21
C LEU A 180 6.14 8.35 -20.23
N LEU A 181 6.40 8.94 -19.06
CA LEU A 181 7.30 10.09 -18.94
C LEU A 181 8.73 9.72 -19.35
N ALA A 182 9.17 8.52 -19.01
CA ALA A 182 10.44 8.02 -19.47
C ALA A 182 10.51 7.86 -20.99
N ALA A 183 9.48 7.30 -21.62
CA ALA A 183 9.40 7.14 -23.07
C ALA A 183 9.41 8.48 -23.82
N PHE A 184 8.76 9.50 -23.30
CA PHE A 184 8.64 10.81 -23.96
C PHE A 184 9.73 11.81 -23.57
N ILE A 185 10.42 11.64 -22.44
CA ILE A 185 11.44 12.59 -21.94
C ILE A 185 12.82 11.92 -21.93
N VAL A 186 12.94 10.78 -21.23
CA VAL A 186 14.28 10.22 -20.98
C VAL A 186 14.86 9.54 -22.24
N VAL A 187 14.04 8.77 -22.95
CA VAL A 187 14.48 8.05 -24.15
C VAL A 187 14.94 9.02 -25.26
N PRO A 188 14.17 10.07 -25.63
CA PRO A 188 14.61 10.99 -26.69
C PRO A 188 15.69 11.99 -26.27
N PHE A 189 15.71 12.43 -25.00
CA PHE A 189 16.66 13.47 -24.53
C PHE A 189 17.85 12.92 -23.74
N GLY A 190 17.90 11.60 -23.54
CA GLY A 190 19.02 10.92 -22.90
C GLY A 190 19.06 11.05 -21.38
N GLN A 191 20.11 10.46 -20.78
CA GLN A 191 20.28 10.30 -19.34
C GLN A 191 20.20 11.60 -18.55
N HIS A 192 20.79 12.70 -19.05
CA HIS A 192 20.80 13.98 -18.35
C HIS A 192 19.42 14.60 -18.17
N SER A 193 18.43 14.22 -18.99
CA SER A 193 17.05 14.68 -18.85
C SER A 193 16.39 14.23 -17.55
N VAL A 194 16.97 13.26 -16.84
CA VAL A 194 16.57 12.86 -15.48
C VAL A 194 16.59 14.07 -14.52
N LEU A 195 17.44 15.08 -14.76
CA LEU A 195 17.46 16.32 -13.98
C LEU A 195 16.10 17.05 -13.98
N ILE A 196 15.28 16.93 -15.02
CA ILE A 196 13.95 17.53 -15.08
C ILE A 196 13.10 17.02 -13.92
N PHE A 197 13.26 15.75 -13.56
CA PHE A 197 12.48 15.13 -12.48
C PHE A 197 12.94 15.54 -11.08
N THR A 198 14.10 16.18 -10.94
CA THR A 198 14.50 16.79 -9.66
C THR A 198 13.57 17.93 -9.26
N MET A 199 12.91 18.60 -10.23
CA MET A 199 11.86 19.58 -9.95
C MET A 199 10.66 18.94 -9.27
N LEU A 200 10.30 17.70 -9.62
CA LEU A 200 9.25 16.96 -8.93
C LEU A 200 9.67 16.61 -7.50
N ALA A 201 10.95 16.24 -7.30
CA ALA A 201 11.50 15.99 -5.97
C ALA A 201 11.46 17.24 -5.10
N LEU A 202 11.86 18.41 -5.65
CA LEU A 202 11.77 19.68 -4.94
C LEU A 202 10.33 20.05 -4.59
N ALA A 203 9.39 19.89 -5.53
CA ALA A 203 7.97 20.10 -5.26
C ALA A 203 7.47 19.20 -4.12
N ALA A 204 7.86 17.92 -4.14
CA ALA A 204 7.53 16.98 -3.07
C ALA A 204 8.16 17.35 -1.72
N VAL A 205 9.42 17.85 -1.69
CA VAL A 205 10.07 18.37 -0.47
C VAL A 205 9.27 19.54 0.11
N VAL A 206 8.81 20.49 -0.74
CA VAL A 206 8.00 21.64 -0.29
C VAL A 206 6.67 21.16 0.30
N ILE A 207 5.94 20.27 -0.41
CA ILE A 207 4.67 19.73 0.06
C ILE A 207 4.87 18.98 1.38
N LEU A 208 5.86 18.10 1.46
CA LEU A 208 6.14 17.28 2.65
C LEU A 208 6.65 18.11 3.83
N THR A 209 7.29 19.24 3.58
CA THR A 209 7.63 20.22 4.64
C THR A 209 6.36 20.80 5.28
N GLY A 210 5.36 21.15 4.48
CA GLY A 210 4.04 21.58 4.98
C GLY A 210 3.34 20.48 5.78
N VAL A 211 3.33 19.25 5.26
CA VAL A 211 2.78 18.08 5.94
C VAL A 211 3.48 17.82 7.28
N SER A 212 4.81 17.90 7.31
CA SER A 212 5.62 17.68 8.51
C SER A 212 5.36 18.75 9.59
N ARG A 213 5.19 20.03 9.20
CA ARG A 213 4.80 21.11 10.13
C ARG A 213 3.43 20.82 10.75
N TRP A 214 2.45 20.45 9.92
CA TRP A 214 1.13 20.07 10.41
C TRP A 214 1.21 18.88 11.38
N TYR A 215 1.96 17.85 11.03
CA TYR A 215 2.08 16.65 11.87
C TYR A 215 2.78 16.94 13.19
N ALA A 216 3.83 17.76 13.20
CA ALA A 216 4.50 18.23 14.42
C ALA A 216 3.53 18.98 15.33
N ALA A 217 2.69 19.87 14.78
CA ALA A 217 1.69 20.61 15.55
C ALA A 217 0.59 19.71 16.13
N VAL A 218 0.16 18.68 15.39
CA VAL A 218 -0.82 17.69 15.88
C VAL A 218 -0.24 16.87 17.03
N ARG A 219 1.05 16.48 16.94
CA ARG A 219 1.74 15.71 17.98
C ARG A 219 2.03 16.50 19.23
N ALA A 220 2.27 17.82 19.12
CA ALA A 220 2.54 18.71 20.26
C ALA A 220 1.29 18.96 21.13
N LYS A 221 0.08 18.71 20.59
CA LYS A 221 -1.14 18.86 21.39
C LYS A 221 -1.19 17.77 22.46
N PRO A 222 -1.50 18.14 23.74
CA PRO A 222 -1.69 17.14 24.79
C PRO A 222 -2.76 16.15 24.33
N ARG A 223 -2.35 14.97 23.98
CA ARG A 223 -3.27 13.87 23.82
C ARG A 223 -3.67 13.46 25.24
N LYS A 224 -4.97 13.50 25.61
CA LYS A 224 -5.44 12.65 26.69
C LYS A 224 -4.82 11.30 26.43
N ALA A 225 -4.01 10.81 27.37
CA ALA A 225 -3.39 9.50 27.25
C ALA A 225 -4.53 8.55 26.87
N ALA A 226 -4.60 8.19 25.61
CA ALA A 226 -5.39 7.02 25.23
C ALA A 226 -4.74 5.95 26.08
N ALA A 227 -5.50 5.40 27.02
CA ALA A 227 -5.07 4.24 27.78
C ALA A 227 -4.39 3.33 26.78
N ALA A 228 -3.18 2.87 27.09
CA ALA A 228 -2.50 1.91 26.27
C ALA A 228 -3.54 0.83 25.99
N THR A 229 -4.14 0.87 24.81
CA THR A 229 -5.11 -0.14 24.42
C THR A 229 -4.23 -1.37 24.22
N ASP A 230 -4.14 -2.19 25.26
CA ASP A 230 -3.64 -3.53 25.13
C ASP A 230 -4.31 -4.13 23.90
N THR A 231 -3.53 -4.84 23.12
CA THR A 231 -4.06 -5.54 21.96
C THR A 231 -5.29 -6.33 22.42
N ALA A 232 -6.44 -6.12 21.78
CA ALA A 232 -7.69 -6.83 22.13
C ALA A 232 -7.56 -8.36 22.02
N TYR A 233 -6.39 -8.84 21.53
CA TYR A 233 -6.10 -10.25 21.30
C TYR A 233 -4.81 -10.71 21.97
N PRO A 234 -4.75 -11.98 22.44
CA PRO A 234 -3.52 -12.60 22.90
C PRO A 234 -2.41 -12.55 21.84
N ARG A 235 -1.17 -12.38 22.27
CA ARG A 235 0.02 -12.25 21.38
C ARG A 235 0.08 -13.37 20.32
N GLY A 236 -0.26 -14.61 20.68
CA GLY A 236 -0.26 -15.74 19.75
C GLY A 236 -1.29 -15.57 18.61
N VAL A 237 -2.46 -14.99 18.91
CA VAL A 237 -3.49 -14.69 17.91
C VAL A 237 -3.00 -13.58 16.97
N VAL A 238 -2.38 -12.52 17.51
CA VAL A 238 -1.82 -11.42 16.71
C VAL A 238 -0.75 -11.95 15.75
N LEU A 239 0.23 -12.73 16.24
CA LEU A 239 1.30 -13.28 15.41
C LEU A 239 0.77 -14.22 14.32
N ARG A 240 -0.17 -15.11 14.65
CA ARG A 240 -0.81 -15.99 13.66
C ARG A 240 -1.56 -15.17 12.60
N THR A 241 -2.26 -14.12 13.00
CA THR A 241 -3.01 -13.27 12.09
C THR A 241 -2.07 -12.49 11.16
N LEU A 242 -0.99 -11.92 11.68
CA LEU A 242 0.03 -11.26 10.88
C LEU A 242 0.68 -12.24 9.88
N PHE A 243 0.96 -13.46 10.29
CA PHE A 243 1.49 -14.50 9.39
C PHE A 243 0.50 -14.81 8.25
N VAL A 244 -0.78 -15.01 8.56
CA VAL A 244 -1.83 -15.21 7.53
C VAL A 244 -1.88 -14.04 6.57
N LEU A 245 -1.87 -12.80 7.08
CA LEU A 245 -1.85 -11.60 6.24
C LEU A 245 -0.61 -11.53 5.32
N ILE A 246 0.57 -11.92 5.82
CA ILE A 246 1.81 -11.95 5.02
C ILE A 246 1.71 -13.00 3.92
N VAL A 247 1.16 -14.18 4.20
CA VAL A 247 0.95 -15.23 3.18
C VAL A 247 -0.05 -14.77 2.11
N MET A 248 -1.13 -14.11 2.52
CA MET A 248 -2.10 -13.51 1.59
C MET A 248 -1.48 -12.36 0.77
N LEU A 249 -0.64 -11.53 1.39
CA LEU A 249 0.11 -10.47 0.73
C LEU A 249 1.07 -11.05 -0.32
N PHE A 250 1.82 -12.10 0.03
CA PHE A 250 2.72 -12.80 -0.89
C PHE A 250 1.98 -13.27 -2.14
N SER A 251 0.86 -13.97 -1.96
CA SER A 251 0.02 -14.44 -3.06
C SER A 251 -0.41 -13.29 -4.00
N LYS A 252 -0.94 -12.21 -3.41
CA LYS A 252 -1.36 -11.02 -4.15
C LYS A 252 -0.20 -10.38 -4.91
N VAL A 253 0.92 -10.14 -4.23
CA VAL A 253 2.08 -9.45 -4.80
C VAL A 253 2.71 -10.29 -5.92
N LEU A 254 2.81 -11.60 -5.74
CA LEU A 254 3.33 -12.51 -6.76
C LEU A 254 2.45 -12.49 -8.03
N TYR A 255 1.12 -12.51 -7.86
CA TYR A 255 0.19 -12.42 -8.99
C TYR A 255 0.30 -11.07 -9.70
N LEU A 256 0.29 -9.95 -8.96
CA LEU A 256 0.46 -8.61 -9.55
C LEU A 256 1.82 -8.46 -10.25
N SER A 257 2.88 -9.05 -9.68
CA SER A 257 4.21 -9.03 -10.29
C SER A 257 4.23 -9.78 -11.63
N SER A 258 3.47 -10.87 -11.76
CA SER A 258 3.34 -11.59 -13.04
C SER A 258 2.74 -10.70 -14.13
N LEU A 259 1.68 -9.95 -13.81
CA LEU A 259 1.06 -9.02 -14.75
C LEU A 259 1.96 -7.81 -15.03
N ASN A 260 2.53 -7.19 -14.02
CA ASN A 260 3.39 -6.02 -14.19
C ASN A 260 4.62 -6.33 -15.07
N SER A 261 5.22 -7.52 -14.91
CA SER A 261 6.47 -7.86 -15.59
C SER A 261 6.25 -8.55 -16.93
N TYR A 262 5.17 -9.31 -17.08
CA TYR A 262 5.04 -10.23 -18.22
C TYR A 262 3.79 -10.00 -19.07
N TYR A 263 2.85 -9.15 -18.67
CA TYR A 263 1.59 -8.94 -19.42
C TYR A 263 1.83 -8.42 -20.82
N THR A 264 2.75 -7.47 -21.00
CA THR A 264 3.14 -6.96 -22.32
C THR A 264 3.65 -8.08 -23.22
N PHE A 265 4.55 -8.92 -22.69
CA PHE A 265 5.10 -10.06 -23.44
C PHE A 265 4.03 -11.10 -23.75
N TYR A 266 3.13 -11.38 -22.81
CA TYR A 266 2.00 -12.27 -23.03
C TYR A 266 1.10 -11.77 -24.17
N LEU A 267 0.75 -10.49 -24.18
CA LEU A 267 -0.07 -9.87 -25.23
C LEU A 267 0.62 -9.94 -26.60
N ILE A 268 1.95 -9.72 -26.66
CA ILE A 268 2.72 -9.82 -27.90
C ILE A 268 2.76 -11.27 -28.40
N GLN A 269 3.11 -12.22 -27.54
CA GLN A 269 3.32 -13.61 -27.94
C GLN A 269 2.01 -14.34 -28.26
N THR A 270 0.95 -14.06 -27.50
CA THR A 270 -0.33 -14.77 -27.63
C THR A 270 -1.22 -14.16 -28.70
N PHE A 271 -1.22 -12.82 -28.85
CA PHE A 271 -2.14 -12.12 -29.74
C PHE A 271 -1.47 -11.35 -30.87
N GLY A 272 -0.15 -11.39 -30.98
CA GLY A 272 0.58 -10.71 -32.06
C GLY A 272 0.55 -9.18 -31.99
N LEU A 273 0.32 -8.60 -30.80
CA LEU A 273 0.24 -7.16 -30.66
C LEU A 273 1.60 -6.49 -30.82
N SER A 274 1.60 -5.23 -31.31
CA SER A 274 2.79 -4.40 -31.26
C SER A 274 3.19 -4.08 -29.81
N ILE A 275 4.48 -3.79 -29.59
CA ILE A 275 4.98 -3.35 -28.29
C ILE A 275 4.18 -2.15 -27.78
N GLN A 276 3.92 -1.16 -28.66
CA GLN A 276 3.20 0.05 -28.30
C GLN A 276 1.78 -0.24 -27.80
N ASN A 277 1.00 -1.06 -28.53
CA ASN A 277 -0.35 -1.42 -28.13
C ASN A 277 -0.37 -2.22 -26.82
N SER A 278 0.60 -3.10 -26.64
CA SER A 278 0.75 -3.89 -25.40
C SER A 278 1.06 -3.00 -24.21
N GLN A 279 1.87 -1.95 -24.38
CA GLN A 279 2.16 -0.95 -23.32
C GLN A 279 0.92 -0.13 -22.98
N VAL A 280 0.09 0.25 -23.95
CA VAL A 280 -1.20 0.93 -23.69
C VAL A 280 -2.12 0.03 -22.88
N LEU A 281 -2.20 -1.26 -23.18
CA LEU A 281 -3.03 -2.20 -22.42
C LEU A 281 -2.47 -2.45 -21.02
N LEU A 282 -1.14 -2.45 -20.83
CA LEU A 282 -0.52 -2.48 -19.51
C LEU A 282 -0.89 -1.22 -18.70
N PHE A 283 -0.86 -0.03 -19.34
CA PHE A 283 -1.33 1.19 -18.68
C PHE A 283 -2.80 1.08 -18.25
N VAL A 284 -3.69 0.54 -19.09
CA VAL A 284 -5.12 0.33 -18.76
C VAL A 284 -5.26 -0.58 -17.54
N PHE A 285 -4.49 -1.67 -17.48
CA PHE A 285 -4.45 -2.54 -16.31
C PHE A 285 -3.97 -1.77 -15.05
N LEU A 286 -2.86 -1.03 -15.14
CA LEU A 286 -2.32 -0.27 -14.01
C LEU A 286 -3.27 0.86 -13.55
N ALA A 287 -3.97 1.49 -14.47
CA ALA A 287 -5.02 2.46 -14.15
C ALA A 287 -6.18 1.81 -13.38
N SER A 288 -6.57 0.59 -13.76
CA SER A 288 -7.59 -0.18 -13.03
C SER A 288 -7.12 -0.57 -11.62
N VAL A 289 -5.83 -0.87 -11.45
CA VAL A 289 -5.20 -1.10 -10.13
C VAL A 289 -5.31 0.16 -9.26
N ALA A 290 -5.01 1.34 -9.80
CA ALA A 290 -5.16 2.60 -9.07
C ALA A 290 -6.62 2.88 -8.68
N ALA A 291 -7.57 2.67 -9.61
CA ALA A 291 -9.00 2.81 -9.36
C ALA A 291 -9.51 1.84 -8.29
N GLY A 292 -9.12 0.56 -8.37
CA GLY A 292 -9.46 -0.47 -7.39
C GLY A 292 -8.92 -0.15 -5.98
N THR A 293 -7.71 0.39 -5.91
CA THR A 293 -7.11 0.85 -4.66
C THR A 293 -7.94 1.99 -4.03
N PHE A 294 -8.39 2.95 -4.85
CA PHE A 294 -9.25 4.04 -4.39
C PHE A 294 -10.58 3.53 -3.85
N LEU A 295 -11.25 2.65 -4.59
CA LEU A 295 -12.53 2.07 -4.19
C LEU A 295 -12.42 1.21 -2.92
N GLY A 296 -11.27 0.59 -2.69
CA GLY A 296 -11.00 -0.24 -1.52
C GLY A 296 -11.16 0.50 -0.20
N GLY A 297 -10.78 1.78 -0.12
CA GLY A 297 -10.84 2.56 1.11
C GLY A 297 -12.23 2.74 1.70
N PRO A 298 -13.20 3.30 0.96
CA PRO A 298 -14.59 3.38 1.40
C PRO A 298 -15.20 2.03 1.73
N LEU A 299 -14.81 0.97 1.01
CA LEU A 299 -15.26 -0.40 1.32
C LEU A 299 -14.74 -0.89 2.67
N VAL A 300 -13.48 -0.60 3.01
CA VAL A 300 -12.91 -0.92 4.33
C VAL A 300 -13.67 -0.19 5.44
N ASP A 301 -13.92 1.11 5.26
CA ASP A 301 -14.62 1.91 6.26
C ASP A 301 -16.08 1.45 6.46
N ARG A 302 -16.73 0.95 5.40
CA ARG A 302 -18.13 0.48 5.43
C ARG A 302 -18.30 -0.96 5.89
N PHE A 303 -17.51 -1.88 5.34
CA PHE A 303 -17.66 -3.33 5.54
C PHE A 303 -16.63 -3.93 6.49
N GLY A 304 -15.55 -3.18 6.78
CA GLY A 304 -14.42 -3.60 7.60
C GLY A 304 -13.32 -4.27 6.78
N ALA A 305 -12.09 -4.15 7.28
CA ALA A 305 -10.89 -4.60 6.58
C ALA A 305 -10.90 -6.11 6.28
N LYS A 306 -11.34 -6.96 7.22
CA LYS A 306 -11.43 -8.42 7.02
C LYS A 306 -12.25 -8.78 5.77
N PHE A 307 -13.44 -8.18 5.61
CA PHE A 307 -14.31 -8.44 4.47
C PHE A 307 -13.65 -8.04 3.15
N VAL A 308 -13.03 -6.85 3.12
CA VAL A 308 -12.37 -6.35 1.91
C VAL A 308 -11.15 -7.19 1.54
N ILE A 309 -10.33 -7.61 2.52
CA ILE A 309 -9.19 -8.50 2.28
C ILE A 309 -9.66 -9.82 1.66
N TRP A 310 -10.65 -10.45 2.28
CA TRP A 310 -11.17 -11.73 1.85
C TRP A 310 -11.84 -11.64 0.47
N GLY A 311 -12.74 -10.68 0.30
CA GLY A 311 -13.47 -10.44 -0.95
C GLY A 311 -12.55 -10.03 -2.10
N SER A 312 -11.47 -9.28 -1.83
CA SER A 312 -10.52 -8.87 -2.86
C SER A 312 -9.63 -10.02 -3.32
N ILE A 313 -9.05 -10.79 -2.40
CA ILE A 313 -8.11 -11.86 -2.78
C ILE A 313 -8.87 -13.09 -3.30
N LEU A 314 -9.90 -13.55 -2.62
CA LEU A 314 -10.67 -14.70 -3.08
C LEU A 314 -11.59 -14.35 -4.24
N GLY A 315 -12.17 -13.16 -4.23
CA GLY A 315 -13.10 -12.70 -5.27
C GLY A 315 -12.46 -12.49 -6.64
N VAL A 316 -11.13 -12.31 -6.70
CA VAL A 316 -10.42 -12.22 -7.98
C VAL A 316 -10.14 -13.60 -8.60
N LEU A 317 -10.24 -14.69 -7.84
CA LEU A 317 -9.90 -16.05 -8.28
C LEU A 317 -10.60 -16.50 -9.59
N PRO A 318 -11.92 -16.30 -9.79
CA PRO A 318 -12.56 -16.71 -11.05
C PRO A 318 -11.97 -15.98 -12.26
N PHE A 319 -11.62 -14.70 -12.13
CA PHE A 319 -11.00 -13.90 -13.18
C PHE A 319 -9.57 -14.38 -13.47
N THR A 320 -8.78 -14.65 -12.44
CA THR A 320 -7.41 -15.13 -12.64
C THR A 320 -7.38 -16.51 -13.32
N LEU A 321 -8.33 -17.39 -13.02
CA LEU A 321 -8.49 -18.68 -13.69
C LEU A 321 -8.93 -18.53 -15.14
N LEU A 322 -9.72 -17.51 -15.46
CA LEU A 322 -10.25 -17.28 -16.80
C LEU A 322 -9.19 -16.67 -17.73
N LEU A 323 -8.34 -15.77 -17.24
CA LEU A 323 -7.40 -14.96 -18.02
C LEU A 323 -6.60 -15.75 -19.06
N PRO A 324 -5.97 -16.90 -18.77
CA PRO A 324 -5.16 -17.64 -19.76
C PRO A 324 -5.98 -18.38 -20.82
N HIS A 325 -7.30 -18.33 -20.76
CA HIS A 325 -8.21 -19.02 -21.67
C HIS A 325 -9.03 -18.07 -22.57
N LEU A 326 -8.87 -16.75 -22.41
CA LEU A 326 -9.64 -15.73 -23.10
C LEU A 326 -8.95 -15.27 -24.39
N GLY A 327 -9.74 -14.83 -25.38
CA GLY A 327 -9.24 -14.06 -26.52
C GLY A 327 -8.92 -12.62 -26.11
N LEU A 328 -8.26 -11.84 -26.99
CA LEU A 328 -7.73 -10.51 -26.69
C LEU A 328 -8.73 -9.59 -25.98
N ARG A 329 -9.97 -9.42 -26.50
CA ARG A 329 -10.97 -8.55 -25.87
C ARG A 329 -11.34 -9.03 -24.47
N GLY A 330 -11.51 -10.34 -24.30
CA GLY A 330 -11.78 -10.94 -23.00
C GLY A 330 -10.64 -10.71 -22.02
N THR A 331 -9.38 -10.93 -22.43
CA THR A 331 -8.19 -10.71 -21.63
C THR A 331 -8.07 -9.26 -21.14
N VAL A 332 -8.40 -8.28 -21.99
CA VAL A 332 -8.37 -6.85 -21.60
C VAL A 332 -9.45 -6.55 -20.56
N ILE A 333 -10.68 -6.97 -20.79
CA ILE A 333 -11.80 -6.74 -19.84
C ILE A 333 -11.51 -7.43 -18.51
N ASP A 334 -11.03 -8.66 -18.57
CA ASP A 334 -10.71 -9.48 -17.40
C ASP A 334 -9.54 -8.89 -16.60
N SER A 335 -8.49 -8.39 -17.27
CA SER A 335 -7.37 -7.72 -16.61
C SER A 335 -7.81 -6.44 -15.87
N ILE A 336 -8.78 -5.69 -16.42
CA ILE A 336 -9.39 -4.54 -15.73
C ILE A 336 -10.13 -5.01 -14.46
N ALA A 337 -10.93 -6.06 -14.55
CA ALA A 337 -11.64 -6.62 -13.40
C ALA A 337 -10.65 -7.12 -12.33
N ILE A 338 -9.60 -7.83 -12.74
CA ILE A 338 -8.51 -8.26 -11.85
C ILE A 338 -7.88 -7.06 -11.15
N GLY A 339 -7.48 -6.02 -11.89
CA GLY A 339 -6.87 -4.81 -11.33
C GLY A 339 -7.76 -4.12 -10.31
N LEU A 340 -9.04 -3.94 -10.62
CA LEU A 340 -10.03 -3.33 -9.73
C LEU A 340 -10.21 -4.11 -8.42
N ILE A 341 -10.35 -5.43 -8.51
CA ILE A 341 -10.67 -6.28 -7.37
C ILE A 341 -9.45 -6.48 -6.46
N ILE A 342 -8.32 -6.94 -7.01
CA ILE A 342 -7.15 -7.35 -6.21
C ILE A 342 -6.49 -6.18 -5.50
N SER A 343 -6.61 -4.96 -6.04
CA SER A 343 -5.86 -3.81 -5.54
C SER A 343 -6.40 -3.27 -4.23
N SER A 344 -7.67 -3.45 -3.94
CA SER A 344 -8.31 -2.99 -2.69
C SER A 344 -7.77 -3.70 -1.44
N ALA A 345 -7.20 -4.91 -1.56
CA ALA A 345 -6.72 -5.69 -0.42
C ALA A 345 -5.52 -5.05 0.31
N PHE A 346 -4.61 -4.36 -0.38
CA PHE A 346 -3.36 -3.90 0.23
C PHE A 346 -3.59 -2.86 1.32
N SER A 347 -4.38 -1.82 1.03
CA SER A 347 -4.75 -0.81 2.02
C SER A 347 -5.51 -1.43 3.21
N ALA A 348 -6.40 -2.39 2.92
CA ALA A 348 -7.14 -3.12 3.94
C ALA A 348 -6.23 -3.93 4.86
N MET A 349 -5.21 -4.62 4.30
CA MET A 349 -4.24 -5.39 5.08
C MET A 349 -3.41 -4.50 6.01
N ILE A 350 -2.93 -3.35 5.52
CA ILE A 350 -2.17 -2.40 6.35
C ILE A 350 -3.05 -1.88 7.50
N VAL A 351 -4.28 -1.43 7.22
CA VAL A 351 -5.20 -0.93 8.24
C VAL A 351 -5.48 -2.02 9.29
N TYR A 352 -5.81 -3.22 8.85
CA TYR A 352 -6.09 -4.35 9.73
C TYR A 352 -4.89 -4.71 10.63
N ALA A 353 -3.69 -4.78 10.05
CA ALA A 353 -2.48 -5.08 10.80
C ALA A 353 -2.10 -3.97 11.79
N GLN A 354 -2.31 -2.70 11.43
CA GLN A 354 -2.12 -1.55 12.33
C GLN A 354 -3.14 -1.53 13.49
N GLU A 355 -4.35 -2.01 13.27
CA GLU A 355 -5.37 -2.16 14.34
C GLU A 355 -5.06 -3.29 15.30
N LEU A 356 -4.43 -4.37 14.80
CA LEU A 356 -3.95 -5.48 15.64
C LEU A 356 -2.74 -5.14 16.50
N THR A 357 -1.96 -4.13 16.12
CA THR A 357 -0.69 -3.78 16.76
C THR A 357 -0.63 -2.29 17.14
N PRO A 358 -1.47 -1.84 18.09
CA PRO A 358 -1.46 -0.45 18.53
C PRO A 358 -0.06 -0.03 18.99
N GLY A 359 0.38 1.17 18.62
CA GLY A 359 1.71 1.68 18.96
C GLY A 359 2.83 1.35 17.95
N ASN A 360 2.62 0.39 17.03
CA ASN A 360 3.63 -0.02 16.04
C ASN A 360 3.20 0.30 14.59
N VAL A 361 2.48 1.40 14.38
CA VAL A 361 1.86 1.77 13.10
C VAL A 361 2.87 1.87 11.96
N GLY A 362 4.02 2.53 12.21
CA GLY A 362 5.08 2.68 11.22
C GLY A 362 5.86 1.39 10.97
N ALA A 363 6.11 0.60 12.02
CA ALA A 363 6.78 -0.70 11.88
C ALA A 363 5.97 -1.66 11.02
N VAL A 364 4.64 -1.71 11.24
CA VAL A 364 3.73 -2.55 10.47
C VAL A 364 3.63 -2.07 9.01
N ALA A 365 3.48 -0.76 8.80
CA ALA A 365 3.49 -0.20 7.46
C ALA A 365 4.80 -0.55 6.73
N GLY A 366 5.95 -0.31 7.39
CA GLY A 366 7.26 -0.64 6.85
C GLY A 366 7.44 -2.12 6.51
N LEU A 367 6.93 -3.02 7.36
CA LEU A 367 6.95 -4.45 7.10
C LEU A 367 6.14 -4.80 5.83
N PHE A 368 4.91 -4.31 5.71
CA PHE A 368 4.04 -4.63 4.58
C PHE A 368 4.54 -4.02 3.27
N PHE A 369 5.00 -2.77 3.27
CA PHE A 369 5.62 -2.15 2.09
C PHE A 369 6.93 -2.86 1.72
N GLY A 370 7.82 -3.07 2.71
CA GLY A 370 9.09 -3.75 2.48
C GLY A 370 8.92 -5.14 1.89
N LEU A 371 8.00 -5.94 2.44
CA LEU A 371 7.69 -7.27 1.90
C LEU A 371 7.08 -7.17 0.50
N SER A 372 6.19 -6.21 0.23
CA SER A 372 5.58 -6.05 -1.10
C SER A 372 6.62 -5.80 -2.17
N PHE A 373 7.55 -4.87 -1.94
CA PHE A 373 8.61 -4.57 -2.90
C PHE A 373 9.61 -5.73 -3.02
N GLY A 374 10.09 -6.27 -1.89
CA GLY A 374 11.07 -7.36 -1.89
C GLY A 374 10.53 -8.63 -2.54
N LEU A 375 9.33 -9.05 -2.15
CA LEU A 375 8.68 -10.26 -2.69
C LEU A 375 8.27 -10.08 -4.15
N GLY A 376 7.88 -8.86 -4.56
CA GLY A 376 7.59 -8.54 -5.96
C GLY A 376 8.79 -8.77 -6.86
N GLY A 377 9.97 -8.30 -6.46
CA GLY A 377 11.21 -8.49 -7.20
C GLY A 377 11.66 -9.96 -7.30
N VAL A 378 11.64 -10.66 -6.16
CA VAL A 378 11.94 -12.11 -6.13
C VAL A 378 10.92 -12.89 -6.98
N GLY A 379 9.63 -12.54 -6.86
CA GLY A 379 8.55 -13.16 -7.62
C GLY A 379 8.75 -13.01 -9.12
N ALA A 380 9.05 -11.81 -9.60
CA ALA A 380 9.32 -11.56 -11.02
C ALA A 380 10.48 -12.43 -11.53
N ALA A 381 11.60 -12.52 -10.79
CA ALA A 381 12.74 -13.33 -11.17
C ALA A 381 12.39 -14.83 -11.28
N LEU A 382 11.68 -15.37 -10.28
CA LEU A 382 11.27 -16.77 -10.28
C LEU A 382 10.28 -17.10 -11.42
N LEU A 383 9.32 -16.20 -11.67
CA LEU A 383 8.36 -16.37 -12.75
C LEU A 383 9.02 -16.23 -14.13
N GLY A 384 10.05 -15.37 -14.25
CA GLY A 384 10.88 -15.27 -15.45
C GLY A 384 11.64 -16.57 -15.74
N MET A 385 12.26 -17.17 -14.73
CA MET A 385 12.91 -18.46 -14.89
C MET A 385 11.92 -19.57 -15.28
N LEU A 386 10.68 -19.51 -14.77
CA LEU A 386 9.63 -20.44 -15.16
C LEU A 386 9.20 -20.20 -16.61
N ALA A 387 9.05 -18.95 -17.04
CA ALA A 387 8.69 -18.56 -18.40
C ALA A 387 9.75 -19.02 -19.42
N ASP A 388 11.06 -18.86 -19.09
CA ASP A 388 12.18 -19.31 -19.94
C ASP A 388 12.20 -20.82 -20.15
N LYS A 389 11.73 -21.60 -19.17
CA LYS A 389 11.66 -23.07 -19.22
C LYS A 389 10.34 -23.61 -19.80
N THR A 390 9.30 -22.77 -19.89
CA THR A 390 7.96 -23.17 -20.30
C THR A 390 7.37 -22.17 -21.28
N THR A 391 6.22 -21.59 -20.96
CA THR A 391 5.57 -20.52 -21.72
C THR A 391 4.95 -19.49 -20.76
N LEU A 392 4.73 -18.26 -21.24
CA LEU A 392 4.00 -17.25 -20.46
C LEU A 392 2.57 -17.68 -20.13
N THR A 393 1.90 -18.39 -21.04
CA THR A 393 0.57 -18.94 -20.79
C THR A 393 0.59 -19.91 -19.61
N PHE A 394 1.60 -20.78 -19.54
CA PHE A 394 1.77 -21.69 -18.40
C PHE A 394 2.05 -20.95 -17.10
N VAL A 395 2.87 -19.89 -17.13
CA VAL A 395 3.09 -19.02 -15.96
C VAL A 395 1.78 -18.45 -15.45
N TYR A 396 0.90 -17.94 -16.34
CA TYR A 396 -0.42 -17.43 -15.94
C TYR A 396 -1.33 -18.52 -15.42
N GLN A 397 -1.31 -19.73 -15.99
CA GLN A 397 -2.06 -20.87 -15.45
C GLN A 397 -1.64 -21.22 -14.03
N VAL A 398 -0.34 -21.23 -13.74
CA VAL A 398 0.18 -21.46 -12.38
C VAL A 398 -0.22 -20.31 -11.44
N CYS A 399 0.00 -19.07 -11.87
CA CYS A 399 -0.33 -17.89 -11.07
C CYS A 399 -1.84 -17.75 -10.81
N ALA A 400 -2.70 -18.29 -11.69
CA ALA A 400 -4.15 -18.23 -11.58
C ALA A 400 -4.68 -18.81 -10.25
N PHE A 401 -3.99 -19.77 -9.66
CA PHE A 401 -4.37 -20.39 -8.39
C PHE A 401 -3.88 -19.62 -7.15
N LEU A 402 -2.97 -18.66 -7.30
CA LEU A 402 -2.45 -17.91 -6.16
C LEU A 402 -3.57 -17.27 -5.30
N PRO A 403 -4.61 -16.65 -5.89
CA PRO A 403 -5.68 -16.05 -5.09
C PRO A 403 -6.49 -17.05 -4.25
N ALA A 404 -6.41 -18.36 -4.50
CA ALA A 404 -7.03 -19.38 -3.65
C ALA A 404 -6.52 -19.32 -2.19
N VAL A 405 -5.31 -18.78 -1.97
CA VAL A 405 -4.78 -18.45 -0.63
C VAL A 405 -5.73 -17.52 0.13
N GLY A 406 -6.61 -16.79 -0.56
CA GLY A 406 -7.68 -16.01 0.03
C GLY A 406 -8.61 -16.81 0.97
N LEU A 407 -8.70 -18.13 0.82
CA LEU A 407 -9.42 -19.01 1.76
C LEU A 407 -8.91 -18.87 3.20
N LEU A 408 -7.62 -18.55 3.38
CA LEU A 408 -7.04 -18.29 4.71
C LEU A 408 -7.66 -17.06 5.39
N GLY A 409 -8.34 -16.17 4.66
CA GLY A 409 -9.08 -15.05 5.22
C GLY A 409 -10.17 -15.46 6.21
N GLY A 410 -10.67 -16.70 6.11
CA GLY A 410 -11.59 -17.28 7.11
C GLY A 410 -10.99 -17.35 8.51
N PHE A 411 -9.68 -17.55 8.63
CA PHE A 411 -8.96 -17.63 9.90
C PHE A 411 -8.62 -16.28 10.54
N LEU A 412 -8.87 -15.17 9.83
CA LEU A 412 -8.70 -13.84 10.39
C LEU A 412 -9.77 -13.58 11.47
N PRO A 413 -9.40 -13.14 12.68
CA PRO A 413 -10.37 -12.75 13.69
C PRO A 413 -11.22 -11.56 13.23
N SER A 414 -12.35 -11.30 13.91
CA SER A 414 -13.11 -10.06 13.68
C SER A 414 -12.26 -8.85 14.03
N ALA A 415 -12.38 -7.73 13.29
CA ALA A 415 -11.56 -6.55 13.58
C ALA A 415 -11.78 -6.06 15.02
N PRO A 416 -10.72 -5.65 15.76
CA PRO A 416 -10.80 -5.28 17.17
C PRO A 416 -11.85 -4.22 17.49
N GLY A 417 -12.03 -3.24 16.60
CA GLY A 417 -12.99 -2.15 16.77
C GLY A 417 -14.48 -2.58 16.76
N ARG A 418 -14.82 -3.74 16.18
CA ARG A 418 -16.18 -4.30 16.18
C ARG A 418 -16.42 -5.32 17.29
N ALA A 419 -15.38 -5.97 17.79
CA ALA A 419 -15.50 -6.97 18.85
C ALA A 419 -15.88 -6.37 20.22
N VAL A 420 -15.50 -5.12 20.48
CA VAL A 420 -15.84 -4.40 21.72
C VAL A 420 -17.34 -4.07 21.77
N VAL A 421 -17.97 -3.78 20.62
CA VAL A 421 -19.40 -3.49 20.54
C VAL A 421 -20.24 -4.76 20.68
N ALA A 422 -19.76 -5.90 20.19
CA ALA A 422 -20.51 -7.18 20.25
C ALA A 422 -20.44 -7.87 21.62
N LYS A 423 -19.50 -7.51 22.51
CA LYS A 423 -19.44 -8.02 23.90
C LYS A 423 -20.14 -7.11 24.90
N ALA A 424 -20.53 -5.90 24.50
CA ALA A 424 -21.30 -4.95 25.32
C ALA A 424 -22.81 -4.97 25.02
N ALA A 425 -23.24 -5.76 24.05
CA ALA A 425 -24.65 -6.06 23.72
C ALA A 425 -24.98 -7.50 24.13
#